data_4bdb4d9e39b2e7677ab5b00d3fe34417
#
_entry.id   4bdb4d9e39b2e7677ab5b00d3fe34417
#
_cell.length_a   1.000
_cell.length_b   1.000
_cell.length_c   1.000
_cell.angle_alpha   90.00
_cell.angle_beta   90.00
_cell.angle_gamma   90.00
#
_symmetry.space_group_name_H-M   'P 1'
#
loop_
_entity.id
_entity.type
_entity.pdbx_description
1 polymer ?
#
loop_
_entity_poly.entity_id
_entity_poly.type
_entity_poly.pdbx_seq_one_letter_code
_entity_poly.pdbx_strand_id
1 'polypeptide(L)'
;MAGFVARWLSDVLRIGVPLAVALAAMQVPALAHGYATALLQISDDARRDIEQRKASARRFYGGAGDADEAVIAALRAVEPSNAQALTASVERARALRAAHDRIEAAPPLLRPATALLDLVQDPRGDKRAVLATAFDTHAPQVVLSAAAAVYGLIEILFSVICV
;
A
#
# COMPACT_ATOMS: atom_id res chain seq x y z
N MET A 1 -16.75 -43.79 -21.71
CA MET A 1 -15.59 -43.13 -21.13
C MET A 1 -15.70 -41.58 -21.13
N ALA A 2 -16.12 -40.93 -22.22
CA ALA A 2 -16.27 -39.46 -22.28
C ALA A 2 -17.18 -38.89 -21.20
N GLY A 3 -18.31 -39.52 -20.89
CA GLY A 3 -19.23 -39.03 -19.86
C GLY A 3 -18.70 -39.11 -18.42
N PHE A 4 -17.83 -40.07 -18.13
CA PHE A 4 -17.18 -40.18 -16.83
C PHE A 4 -16.14 -39.04 -16.62
N VAL A 5 -15.32 -38.82 -17.64
CA VAL A 5 -14.31 -37.74 -17.61
C VAL A 5 -14.98 -36.38 -17.50
N ALA A 6 -16.07 -36.15 -18.23
CA ALA A 6 -16.81 -34.87 -18.16
C ALA A 6 -17.42 -34.62 -16.74
N ARG A 7 -18.01 -35.65 -16.14
CA ARG A 7 -18.52 -35.54 -14.76
C ARG A 7 -17.41 -35.28 -13.75
N TRP A 8 -16.33 -36.05 -13.81
CA TRP A 8 -15.18 -35.89 -12.94
C TRP A 8 -14.58 -34.47 -13.05
N LEU A 9 -14.42 -33.97 -14.28
CA LEU A 9 -13.92 -32.62 -14.51
C LEU A 9 -14.86 -31.54 -13.95
N SER A 10 -16.19 -31.74 -14.15
CA SER A 10 -17.21 -30.86 -13.57
C SER A 10 -17.14 -30.81 -12.04
N ASP A 11 -16.99 -31.97 -11.40
CA ASP A 11 -16.90 -32.05 -9.93
C ASP A 11 -15.61 -31.44 -9.40
N VAL A 12 -14.48 -31.64 -10.08
CA VAL A 12 -13.20 -31.00 -9.74
C VAL A 12 -13.29 -29.48 -9.88
N LEU A 13 -13.88 -28.97 -10.96
CA LEU A 13 -14.07 -27.53 -11.15
C LEU A 13 -15.01 -26.93 -10.11
N ARG A 14 -16.10 -27.65 -9.80
CA ARG A 14 -17.10 -27.20 -8.83
C ARG A 14 -16.55 -27.01 -7.41
N ILE A 15 -15.57 -27.82 -7.01
CA ILE A 15 -14.93 -27.75 -5.71
C ILE A 15 -13.63 -26.92 -5.79
N GLY A 16 -12.85 -27.11 -6.84
CA GLY A 16 -11.52 -26.51 -7.01
C GLY A 16 -11.57 -25.00 -7.22
N VAL A 17 -12.54 -24.49 -7.98
CA VAL A 17 -12.67 -23.05 -8.22
C VAL A 17 -13.01 -22.28 -6.94
N PRO A 18 -14.07 -22.64 -6.19
CA PRO A 18 -14.35 -21.98 -4.91
C PRO A 18 -13.18 -22.04 -3.91
N LEU A 19 -12.50 -23.17 -3.83
CA LEU A 19 -11.34 -23.32 -2.96
C LEU A 19 -10.19 -22.40 -3.37
N ALA A 20 -9.88 -22.32 -4.68
CA ALA A 20 -8.85 -21.43 -5.20
C ALA A 20 -9.17 -19.96 -4.94
N VAL A 21 -10.43 -19.56 -5.16
CA VAL A 21 -10.89 -18.18 -4.87
C VAL A 21 -10.86 -17.88 -3.39
N ALA A 22 -11.27 -18.81 -2.53
CA ALA A 22 -11.16 -18.64 -1.08
C ALA A 22 -9.71 -18.48 -0.62
N LEU A 23 -8.79 -19.27 -1.15
CA LEU A 23 -7.36 -19.12 -0.87
C LEU A 23 -6.81 -17.78 -1.36
N ALA A 24 -7.24 -17.30 -2.52
CA ALA A 24 -6.88 -15.98 -3.03
C ALA A 24 -7.44 -14.87 -2.13
N ALA A 25 -8.70 -14.98 -1.70
CA ALA A 25 -9.33 -14.02 -0.80
C ALA A 25 -8.62 -13.92 0.55
N MET A 26 -8.09 -15.03 1.07
CA MET A 26 -7.27 -15.04 2.29
C MET A 26 -5.96 -14.25 2.16
N GLN A 27 -5.46 -13.99 0.94
CA GLN A 27 -4.26 -13.17 0.72
C GLN A 27 -4.55 -11.66 0.81
N VAL A 28 -5.81 -11.23 0.71
CA VAL A 28 -6.19 -9.82 0.67
C VAL A 28 -5.70 -9.03 1.89
N PRO A 29 -5.85 -9.51 3.14
CA PRO A 29 -5.30 -8.82 4.31
C PRO A 29 -3.77 -8.72 4.30
N ALA A 30 -3.09 -9.76 3.80
CA ALA A 30 -1.62 -9.76 3.70
C ALA A 30 -1.12 -8.73 2.68
N LEU A 31 -1.79 -8.62 1.53
CA LEU A 31 -1.50 -7.59 0.52
C LEU A 31 -1.74 -6.17 1.05
N ALA A 32 -2.85 -5.95 1.78
CA ALA A 32 -3.13 -4.66 2.40
C ALA A 32 -2.05 -4.27 3.43
N HIS A 33 -1.58 -5.24 4.23
CA HIS A 33 -0.48 -5.02 5.16
C HIS A 33 0.84 -4.74 4.44
N GLY A 34 1.16 -5.51 3.39
CA GLY A 34 2.34 -5.28 2.55
C GLY A 34 2.34 -3.88 1.93
N TYR A 35 1.19 -3.44 1.40
CA TYR A 35 1.02 -2.09 0.87
C TYR A 35 1.23 -1.01 1.95
N ALA A 36 0.61 -1.15 3.13
CA ALA A 36 0.78 -0.22 4.23
C ALA A 36 2.27 -0.14 4.67
N THR A 37 2.95 -1.27 4.76
CA THR A 37 4.38 -1.33 5.09
C THR A 37 5.23 -0.64 4.03
N ALA A 38 4.94 -0.84 2.74
CA ALA A 38 5.65 -0.19 1.66
C ALA A 38 5.45 1.33 1.66
N LEU A 39 4.23 1.81 1.95
CA LEU A 39 3.95 3.25 2.14
C LEU A 39 4.83 3.84 3.25
N LEU A 40 4.92 3.14 4.39
CA LEU A 40 5.75 3.57 5.51
C LEU A 40 7.23 3.64 5.12
N GLN A 41 7.77 2.58 4.53
CA GLN A 41 9.18 2.52 4.13
C GLN A 41 9.55 3.65 3.16
N ILE A 42 8.74 3.86 2.12
CA ILE A 42 8.98 4.92 1.13
C ILE A 42 8.86 6.30 1.76
N SER A 43 7.93 6.50 2.71
CA SER A 43 7.82 7.78 3.44
C SER A 43 9.05 8.04 4.31
N ASP A 44 9.58 7.01 4.97
CA ASP A 44 10.76 7.13 5.83
C ASP A 44 12.05 7.33 5.01
N ASP A 45 12.16 6.72 3.83
CA ASP A 45 13.26 6.96 2.90
C ASP A 45 13.22 8.39 2.35
N ALA A 46 12.03 8.86 1.94
CA ALA A 46 11.85 10.24 1.52
C ALA A 46 12.18 11.23 2.65
N ARG A 47 11.84 10.90 3.89
CA ARG A 47 12.15 11.72 5.06
C ARG A 47 13.66 11.81 5.29
N ARG A 48 14.39 10.71 5.16
CA ARG A 48 15.87 10.71 5.26
C ARG A 48 16.50 11.58 4.17
N ASP A 49 16.05 11.49 2.92
CA ASP A 49 16.53 12.36 1.83
C ASP A 49 16.24 13.85 2.12
N ILE A 50 15.05 14.17 2.61
CA ILE A 50 14.68 15.52 3.02
C ILE A 50 15.65 16.06 4.10
N GLU A 51 15.93 15.28 5.13
CA GLU A 51 16.85 15.70 6.20
C GLU A 51 18.29 15.89 5.69
N GLN A 52 18.75 15.06 4.77
CA GLN A 52 20.06 15.24 4.13
C GLN A 52 20.11 16.53 3.31
N ARG A 53 19.06 16.84 2.53
CA ARG A 53 18.95 18.10 1.76
C ARG A 53 18.88 19.32 2.68
N LYS A 54 18.14 19.24 3.77
CA LYS A 54 18.09 20.30 4.80
C LYS A 54 19.45 20.53 5.43
N ALA A 55 20.15 19.45 5.78
CA ALA A 55 21.52 19.56 6.34
C ALA A 55 22.48 20.22 5.36
N SER A 56 22.40 19.89 4.08
CA SER A 56 23.20 20.52 3.02
C SER A 56 22.84 22.00 2.86
N ALA A 57 21.55 22.32 2.79
CA ALA A 57 21.10 23.71 2.68
C ALA A 57 21.60 24.57 3.85
N ARG A 58 21.51 24.06 5.09
CA ARG A 58 22.03 24.76 6.28
C ARG A 58 23.53 25.00 6.22
N ARG A 59 24.30 24.03 5.70
CA ARG A 59 25.75 24.14 5.57
C ARG A 59 26.15 25.22 4.57
N PHE A 60 25.44 25.36 3.47
CA PHE A 60 25.80 26.28 2.38
C PHE A 60 25.19 27.66 2.54
N TYR A 61 23.97 27.79 3.09
CA TYR A 61 23.24 29.05 3.13
C TYR A 61 23.09 29.63 4.54
N GLY A 62 23.42 28.89 5.59
CA GLY A 62 23.39 29.38 6.98
C GLY A 62 22.00 29.78 7.48
N GLY A 63 21.78 29.76 8.80
CA GLY A 63 20.68 30.47 9.44
C GLY A 63 19.24 29.93 9.28
N ALA A 64 19.02 28.88 8.52
CA ALA A 64 17.72 28.23 8.44
C ALA A 64 17.48 27.38 9.71
N GLY A 65 16.33 27.55 10.36
CA GLY A 65 15.90 26.70 11.47
C GLY A 65 15.75 25.23 11.06
N ASP A 66 15.44 24.35 12.03
CA ASP A 66 15.29 22.90 11.77
C ASP A 66 13.96 22.52 11.10
N ALA A 67 12.96 23.38 11.15
CA ALA A 67 11.64 23.13 10.55
C ALA A 67 11.72 23.11 9.01
N ASP A 68 10.97 22.20 8.38
CA ASP A 68 10.90 22.09 6.92
C ASP A 68 10.56 23.42 6.26
N GLU A 69 9.58 24.14 6.83
CA GLU A 69 9.08 25.41 6.32
C GLU A 69 10.14 26.52 6.38
N ALA A 70 10.95 26.54 7.44
CA ALA A 70 12.02 27.54 7.61
C ALA A 70 13.13 27.32 6.56
N VAL A 71 13.53 26.07 6.32
CA VAL A 71 14.53 25.74 5.30
C VAL A 71 14.02 26.05 3.91
N ILE A 72 12.76 25.70 3.61
CA ILE A 72 12.12 25.99 2.31
C ILE A 72 12.03 27.49 2.08
N ALA A 73 11.69 28.29 3.12
CA ALA A 73 11.63 29.75 3.01
C ALA A 73 13.01 30.37 2.72
N ALA A 74 14.05 29.87 3.41
CA ALA A 74 15.42 30.33 3.16
C ALA A 74 15.92 29.97 1.74
N LEU A 75 15.66 28.73 1.30
CA LEU A 75 15.99 28.31 -0.07
C LEU A 75 15.25 29.08 -1.14
N ARG A 76 13.99 29.47 -0.90
CA ARG A 76 13.19 30.20 -1.88
C ARG A 76 13.80 31.54 -2.28
N ALA A 77 14.53 32.16 -1.37
CA ALA A 77 15.23 33.41 -1.64
C ALA A 77 16.49 33.26 -2.51
N VAL A 78 17.13 32.06 -2.47
CA VAL A 78 18.45 31.83 -3.10
C VAL A 78 18.31 30.87 -4.29
N GLU A 79 17.55 29.78 -4.11
CA GLU A 79 17.35 28.71 -5.11
C GLU A 79 15.86 28.31 -5.19
N PRO A 80 15.01 29.08 -5.90
CA PRO A 80 13.57 28.83 -5.95
C PRO A 80 13.20 27.44 -6.46
N SER A 81 13.94 26.89 -7.43
CA SER A 81 13.70 25.54 -7.97
C SER A 81 13.96 24.44 -6.95
N ASN A 82 15.02 24.57 -6.16
CA ASN A 82 15.35 23.64 -5.09
C ASN A 82 14.33 23.73 -3.94
N ALA A 83 13.88 24.93 -3.59
CA ALA A 83 12.80 25.13 -2.63
C ALA A 83 11.50 24.46 -3.08
N GLN A 84 11.14 24.57 -4.36
CA GLN A 84 9.97 23.90 -4.91
C GLN A 84 10.08 22.37 -4.89
N ALA A 85 11.24 21.84 -5.28
CA ALA A 85 11.52 20.40 -5.24
C ALA A 85 11.46 19.84 -3.80
N LEU A 86 12.03 20.57 -2.83
CA LEU A 86 11.98 20.19 -1.42
C LEU A 86 10.54 20.22 -0.89
N THR A 87 9.77 21.25 -1.24
CA THR A 87 8.34 21.34 -0.88
C THR A 87 7.57 20.13 -1.39
N ALA A 88 7.73 19.77 -2.67
CA ALA A 88 7.06 18.61 -3.26
C ALA A 88 7.47 17.29 -2.57
N SER A 89 8.74 17.14 -2.21
CA SER A 89 9.23 15.95 -1.47
C SER A 89 8.63 15.86 -0.07
N VAL A 90 8.54 16.97 0.66
CA VAL A 90 7.92 17.03 2.01
C VAL A 90 6.43 16.69 1.94
N GLU A 91 5.70 17.26 0.99
CA GLU A 91 4.28 16.98 0.78
C GLU A 91 4.05 15.50 0.43
N ARG A 92 4.89 14.94 -0.44
CA ARG A 92 4.83 13.54 -0.81
C ARG A 92 5.06 12.63 0.39
N ALA A 93 6.11 12.85 1.17
CA ALA A 93 6.42 12.07 2.36
C ALA A 93 5.26 12.13 3.38
N ARG A 94 4.70 13.33 3.62
CA ARG A 94 3.53 13.51 4.50
C ARG A 94 2.30 12.77 3.98
N ALA A 95 2.03 12.83 2.69
CA ALA A 95 0.89 12.14 2.08
C ALA A 95 0.99 10.61 2.20
N LEU A 96 2.17 10.03 1.94
CA LEU A 96 2.42 8.59 2.08
C LEU A 96 2.29 8.14 3.54
N ARG A 97 2.83 8.92 4.47
CA ARG A 97 2.69 8.63 5.91
C ARG A 97 1.23 8.68 6.37
N ALA A 98 0.49 9.71 5.97
CA ALA A 98 -0.92 9.85 6.31
C ALA A 98 -1.77 8.71 5.70
N ALA A 99 -1.40 8.20 4.52
CA ALA A 99 -2.04 7.03 3.93
C ALA A 99 -1.81 5.77 4.76
N HIS A 100 -0.56 5.51 5.16
CA HIS A 100 -0.21 4.43 6.07
C HIS A 100 -1.01 4.51 7.38
N ASP A 101 -1.01 5.67 8.05
CA ASP A 101 -1.65 5.86 9.33
C ASP A 101 -3.18 5.64 9.24
N ARG A 102 -3.83 6.05 8.15
CA ARG A 102 -5.26 5.78 7.90
C ARG A 102 -5.56 4.29 7.78
N ILE A 103 -4.71 3.54 7.06
CA ILE A 103 -4.90 2.10 6.87
C ILE A 103 -4.71 1.37 8.20
N GLU A 104 -3.67 1.72 8.96
CA GLU A 104 -3.38 1.09 10.25
C GLU A 104 -4.44 1.43 11.33
N ALA A 105 -5.01 2.63 11.30
CA ALA A 105 -6.09 3.04 12.20
C ALA A 105 -7.42 2.31 11.90
N ALA A 106 -7.59 1.77 10.70
CA ALA A 106 -8.80 1.05 10.35
C ALA A 106 -8.88 -0.32 11.06
N PRO A 107 -10.09 -0.79 11.40
CA PRO A 107 -10.29 -2.14 11.90
C PRO A 107 -9.69 -3.18 10.96
N PRO A 108 -9.10 -4.29 11.45
CA PRO A 108 -8.37 -5.25 10.61
C PRO A 108 -9.14 -5.77 9.40
N LEU A 109 -10.46 -5.97 9.52
CA LEU A 109 -11.32 -6.41 8.43
C LEU A 109 -11.57 -5.32 7.38
N LEU A 110 -11.44 -4.05 7.73
CA LEU A 110 -11.67 -2.92 6.82
C LEU A 110 -10.38 -2.38 6.20
N ARG A 111 -9.19 -2.78 6.67
CA ARG A 111 -7.90 -2.34 6.14
C ARG A 111 -7.77 -2.53 4.63
N PRO A 112 -8.16 -3.68 4.02
CA PRO A 112 -8.11 -3.84 2.58
C PRO A 112 -9.00 -2.86 1.82
N ALA A 113 -10.21 -2.62 2.32
CA ALA A 113 -11.12 -1.65 1.71
C ALA A 113 -10.56 -0.23 1.82
N THR A 114 -9.97 0.13 2.97
CA THR A 114 -9.32 1.43 3.19
C THR A 114 -8.11 1.60 2.25
N ALA A 115 -7.30 0.55 2.06
CA ALA A 115 -6.18 0.56 1.13
C ALA A 115 -6.63 0.76 -0.33
N LEU A 116 -7.71 0.09 -0.74
CA LEU A 116 -8.29 0.27 -2.08
C LEU A 116 -8.83 1.70 -2.29
N LEU A 117 -9.54 2.25 -1.30
CA LEU A 117 -10.02 3.64 -1.36
C LEU A 117 -8.87 4.63 -1.45
N ASP A 118 -7.79 4.40 -0.71
CA ASP A 118 -6.59 5.23 -0.76
C ASP A 118 -5.92 5.20 -2.14
N LEU A 119 -5.90 4.03 -2.80
CA LEU A 119 -5.40 3.87 -4.17
C LEU A 119 -6.24 4.57 -5.22
N VAL A 120 -7.56 4.56 -5.06
CA VAL A 120 -8.47 5.30 -5.98
C VAL A 120 -8.28 6.80 -5.85
N GLN A 121 -7.96 7.27 -4.64
CA GLN A 121 -7.69 8.68 -4.32
C GLN A 121 -6.20 9.03 -4.48
N ASP A 122 -5.59 8.62 -5.59
CA ASP A 122 -4.18 8.88 -5.90
C ASP A 122 -4.02 9.86 -7.08
N PRO A 123 -4.12 11.16 -6.86
CA PRO A 123 -4.05 12.15 -7.94
C PRO A 123 -2.66 12.26 -8.57
N ARG A 124 -1.61 11.78 -7.89
CA ARG A 124 -0.21 11.86 -8.34
C ARG A 124 0.31 10.55 -8.96
N GLY A 125 -0.40 9.44 -8.79
CA GLY A 125 0.04 8.11 -9.25
C GLY A 125 1.14 7.46 -8.41
N ASP A 126 1.61 8.14 -7.36
CA ASP A 126 2.68 7.66 -6.48
C ASP A 126 2.33 6.32 -5.79
N LYS A 127 1.07 6.18 -5.36
CA LYS A 127 0.60 5.02 -4.60
C LYS A 127 0.44 3.77 -5.46
N ARG A 128 0.15 3.93 -6.74
CA ARG A 128 0.09 2.81 -7.70
C ARG A 128 1.45 2.18 -7.90
N ALA A 129 2.51 3.00 -7.96
CA ALA A 129 3.89 2.50 -8.03
C ALA A 129 4.27 1.74 -6.75
N VAL A 130 3.85 2.24 -5.57
CA VAL A 130 4.03 1.56 -4.29
C VAL A 130 3.32 0.21 -4.27
N LEU A 131 2.07 0.16 -4.77
CA LEU A 131 1.33 -1.09 -4.86
C LEU A 131 2.02 -2.10 -5.78
N ALA A 132 2.50 -1.68 -6.96
CA ALA A 132 3.24 -2.54 -7.88
C ALA A 132 4.46 -3.14 -7.18
N THR A 133 5.26 -2.33 -6.47
CA THR A 133 6.40 -2.82 -5.68
C THR A 133 5.97 -3.81 -4.60
N ALA A 134 4.86 -3.54 -3.90
CA ALA A 134 4.33 -4.45 -2.88
C ALA A 134 3.90 -5.80 -3.50
N PHE A 135 3.32 -5.80 -4.70
CA PHE A 135 2.98 -7.03 -5.43
C PHE A 135 4.22 -7.80 -5.89
N ASP A 136 5.21 -7.12 -6.44
CA ASP A 136 6.45 -7.74 -6.94
C ASP A 136 7.27 -8.40 -5.81
N THR A 137 7.16 -7.85 -4.61
CA THR A 137 7.83 -8.39 -3.41
C THR A 137 6.96 -9.36 -2.60
N HIS A 138 5.68 -9.52 -2.99
CA HIS A 138 4.76 -10.38 -2.27
C HIS A 138 5.07 -11.87 -2.52
N ALA A 139 5.55 -12.55 -1.48
CA ALA A 139 5.58 -14.01 -1.47
C ALA A 139 4.22 -14.53 -0.98
N PRO A 140 3.50 -15.38 -1.74
CA PRO A 140 2.27 -15.98 -1.27
C PRO A 140 2.52 -16.75 0.05
N GLN A 141 1.88 -16.32 1.10
CA GLN A 141 2.00 -16.95 2.42
C GLN A 141 0.62 -17.43 2.87
N VAL A 142 0.58 -18.61 3.47
CA VAL A 142 -0.64 -19.05 4.17
C VAL A 142 -0.73 -18.28 5.48
N VAL A 143 -1.37 -17.13 5.45
CA VAL A 143 -1.57 -16.30 6.63
C VAL A 143 -2.80 -16.81 7.39
N LEU A 144 -2.58 -17.59 8.42
CA LEU A 144 -3.63 -18.04 9.36
C LEU A 144 -3.93 -16.91 10.36
N SER A 145 -4.63 -15.88 9.91
CA SER A 145 -5.16 -14.84 10.78
C SER A 145 -6.69 -14.91 10.83
N ALA A 146 -7.28 -14.43 11.93
CA ALA A 146 -8.74 -14.36 12.05
C ALA A 146 -9.37 -13.54 10.90
N ALA A 147 -8.72 -12.46 10.46
CA ALA A 147 -9.15 -11.67 9.32
C ALA A 147 -9.14 -12.49 8.02
N ALA A 148 -8.04 -13.22 7.74
CA ALA A 148 -7.93 -14.07 6.56
C ALA A 148 -8.99 -15.19 6.55
N ALA A 149 -9.26 -15.80 7.71
CA ALA A 149 -10.31 -16.81 7.84
C ALA A 149 -11.71 -16.23 7.54
N VAL A 150 -12.01 -15.02 8.00
CA VAL A 150 -13.28 -14.34 7.71
C VAL A 150 -13.44 -14.07 6.21
N TYR A 151 -12.40 -13.58 5.53
CA TYR A 151 -12.43 -13.37 4.07
C TYR A 151 -12.66 -14.68 3.31
N GLY A 152 -11.98 -15.76 3.69
CA GLY A 152 -12.18 -17.08 3.10
C GLY A 152 -13.60 -17.62 3.33
N LEU A 153 -14.18 -17.44 4.52
CA LEU A 153 -15.54 -17.86 4.84
C LEU A 153 -16.59 -17.06 4.06
N ILE A 154 -16.41 -15.76 3.93
CA ILE A 154 -17.32 -14.89 3.13
C ILE A 154 -17.36 -15.40 1.69
N GLU A 155 -16.22 -15.72 1.11
CA GLU A 155 -16.13 -16.19 -0.28
C GLU A 155 -16.80 -17.57 -0.45
N ILE A 156 -16.59 -18.49 0.49
CA ILE A 156 -17.26 -19.80 0.46
C ILE A 156 -18.78 -19.62 0.53
N LEU A 157 -19.30 -18.74 1.41
CA LEU A 157 -20.71 -18.45 1.51
C LEU A 157 -21.28 -17.87 0.21
N PHE A 158 -20.61 -16.91 -0.40
CA PHE A 158 -20.99 -16.35 -1.70
C PHE A 158 -21.03 -17.43 -2.79
N SER A 159 -20.01 -18.27 -2.83
CA SER A 159 -19.90 -19.36 -3.80
C SER A 159 -21.03 -20.40 -3.66
N VAL A 160 -21.46 -20.68 -2.43
CA VAL A 160 -22.59 -21.61 -2.15
C VAL A 160 -23.94 -21.00 -2.51
N ILE A 161 -24.12 -19.68 -2.33
CA ILE A 161 -25.40 -18.99 -2.61
C ILE A 161 -25.59 -18.78 -4.12
N CYS A 162 -24.51 -18.62 -4.88
CA CYS A 162 -24.55 -18.34 -6.33
C CYS A 162 -24.58 -19.61 -7.21
N VAL A 163 -24.54 -20.81 -6.63
CA VAL A 163 -24.66 -22.12 -7.33
C VAL A 163 -26.03 -22.73 -7.10
#